data_5a7912234614572e30a0ef69a27dc13a
#
_entry.id   5a7912234614572e30a0ef69a27dc13a
#
_cell.length_a   1.000
_cell.length_b   1.000
_cell.length_c   1.000
_cell.angle_alpha   90.00
_cell.angle_beta   90.00
_cell.angle_gamma   90.00
#
_symmetry.space_group_name_H-M   'P 1'
#
loop_
_entity.id
_entity.type
_entity.pdbx_description
1 polymer ?
#
loop_
_entity_poly.entity_id
_entity_poly.type
_entity_poly.pdbx_seq_one_letter_code
_entity_poly.pdbx_strand_id
1 'polypeptide(L)'
;FSRRSTVLLAGRDVGVQFEELDAADLINLLRAAGEVTENMHNAILTLHQRKDSYASFRNRIRDLTRGLEEEQELKRTLKASDDPREKQEAARLLALVERYKDRVGHVSTLLAISRRLNRLENERIFTGNIEPIREAIMNRRLVVVQGPVWFLQVLGAYVIRKFYRERRQSQDAGQTGEEAPKFPPFLVATDEAHNFAPRSPEIPAPARSILRTIAQEGRKYGVFLILATQRPALLDDTITAQLNTKLIFRTVRSSDLEVIREETDLGPEEVRRLPYLTSGNAFVSSATHGRTIAVRIRAAKTVSPHSRHPFAELAEDFVPEEERLRELLLQYLPLGDFNFDVHLSALQQELKRRVTIDEITRVLEDLVEEGVVEKKEMVLGVEYRKAGNG
;
A
#
# COMPACT_ATOMS: atom_id res chain seq x y z
N PHE A 1 4.05 -9.02 -20.72
CA PHE A 1 3.26 -8.48 -19.60
C PHE A 1 3.29 -6.95 -19.57
N SER A 2 4.44 -6.29 -19.72
CA SER A 2 4.60 -4.82 -19.63
C SER A 2 3.62 -4.01 -20.49
N ARG A 3 3.24 -4.49 -21.67
CA ARG A 3 2.25 -3.83 -22.56
C ARG A 3 0.79 -4.00 -22.10
N ARG A 4 0.48 -4.92 -21.17
CA ARG A 4 -0.88 -5.24 -20.69
C ARG A 4 -1.09 -5.02 -19.21
N SER A 5 -0.11 -4.48 -18.52
CA SER A 5 -0.18 -4.17 -17.09
C SER A 5 0.22 -2.72 -16.83
N THR A 6 -0.37 -2.16 -15.80
CA THR A 6 -0.04 -0.83 -15.27
C THR A 6 0.22 -0.98 -13.78
N VAL A 7 1.36 -0.50 -13.32
CA VAL A 7 1.70 -0.45 -11.89
C VAL A 7 1.54 0.98 -11.42
N LEU A 8 0.78 1.20 -10.36
CA LEU A 8 0.45 2.49 -9.79
C LEU A 8 0.84 2.52 -8.31
N LEU A 9 1.45 3.58 -7.87
CA LEU A 9 1.77 3.80 -6.47
C LEU A 9 0.67 4.60 -5.78
N ALA A 10 0.12 4.03 -4.73
CA ALA A 10 -0.89 4.66 -3.89
C ALA A 10 -0.32 5.91 -3.21
N GLY A 11 -1.07 7.02 -3.23
CA GLY A 11 -0.64 8.31 -2.71
C GLY A 11 0.30 9.12 -3.62
N ARG A 12 0.73 8.54 -4.76
CA ARG A 12 1.52 9.24 -5.78
C ARG A 12 0.79 9.27 -7.13
N ASP A 13 0.43 8.10 -7.64
CA ASP A 13 -0.18 7.96 -8.97
C ASP A 13 -1.70 7.86 -8.88
N VAL A 14 -2.22 7.41 -7.74
CA VAL A 14 -3.65 7.24 -7.46
C VAL A 14 -3.99 7.62 -6.02
N GLY A 15 -5.19 8.16 -5.85
CA GLY A 15 -5.73 8.57 -4.56
C GLY A 15 -7.24 8.80 -4.65
N VAL A 16 -7.82 9.45 -3.65
CA VAL A 16 -9.24 9.76 -3.59
C VAL A 16 -9.44 11.25 -3.86
N GLN A 17 -10.19 11.59 -4.88
CA GLN A 17 -10.59 12.97 -5.12
C GLN A 17 -11.77 13.31 -4.21
N PHE A 18 -11.57 14.26 -3.28
CA PHE A 18 -12.56 14.58 -2.25
C PHE A 18 -13.88 15.09 -2.85
N GLU A 19 -13.81 15.85 -3.94
CA GLU A 19 -14.96 16.44 -4.65
C GLU A 19 -15.89 15.39 -5.28
N GLU A 20 -15.40 14.17 -5.46
CA GLU A 20 -16.18 13.05 -6.00
C GLU A 20 -16.86 12.20 -4.93
N LEU A 21 -16.53 12.44 -3.65
CA LEU A 21 -17.13 11.70 -2.55
C LEU A 21 -18.59 12.14 -2.35
N ASP A 22 -19.47 11.18 -2.22
CA ASP A 22 -20.73 11.40 -1.55
C ASP A 22 -20.58 11.26 -0.02
N ALA A 23 -21.60 11.64 0.73
CA ALA A 23 -21.53 11.57 2.19
C ALA A 23 -21.34 10.13 2.70
N ALA A 24 -21.88 9.13 2.01
CA ALA A 24 -21.72 7.73 2.37
C ALA A 24 -20.29 7.25 2.12
N ASP A 25 -19.68 7.66 1.01
CA ASP A 25 -18.28 7.37 0.71
C ASP A 25 -17.36 8.02 1.76
N LEU A 26 -17.61 9.27 2.14
CA LEU A 26 -16.85 9.98 3.18
C LEU A 26 -16.98 9.28 4.54
N ILE A 27 -18.18 8.87 4.95
CA ILE A 27 -18.41 8.11 6.20
C ILE A 27 -17.60 6.81 6.19
N ASN A 28 -17.59 6.09 5.06
CA ASN A 28 -16.83 4.84 4.95
C ASN A 28 -15.30 5.07 5.02
N LEU A 29 -14.80 6.15 4.42
CA LEU A 29 -13.40 6.53 4.54
C LEU A 29 -13.04 6.90 5.98
N LEU A 30 -13.89 7.66 6.66
CA LEU A 30 -13.67 8.04 8.07
C LEU A 30 -13.70 6.84 9.03
N ARG A 31 -14.50 5.80 8.71
CA ARG A 31 -14.47 4.52 9.45
C ARG A 31 -13.11 3.82 9.39
N ALA A 32 -12.37 4.00 8.30
CA ALA A 32 -11.01 3.50 8.20
C ALA A 32 -10.04 4.20 9.17
N ALA A 33 -10.30 5.48 9.47
CA ALA A 33 -9.49 6.26 10.40
C ALA A 33 -9.90 6.08 11.87
N GLY A 34 -11.01 5.38 12.15
CA GLY A 34 -11.52 5.07 13.48
C GLY A 34 -13.04 4.89 13.50
N GLU A 35 -13.58 4.49 14.63
CA GLU A 35 -15.02 4.28 14.80
C GLU A 35 -15.81 5.55 14.49
N VAL A 36 -16.86 5.45 13.71
CA VAL A 36 -17.80 6.54 13.40
C VAL A 36 -19.10 6.27 14.13
N THR A 37 -19.36 7.09 15.16
CA THR A 37 -20.59 7.03 15.94
C THR A 37 -21.80 7.52 15.14
N GLU A 38 -23.00 7.25 15.61
CA GLU A 38 -24.24 7.73 14.97
C GLU A 38 -24.30 9.26 14.89
N ASN A 39 -23.87 9.96 15.95
CA ASN A 39 -23.81 11.42 15.94
C ASN A 39 -22.84 11.95 14.87
N MET A 40 -21.68 11.32 14.69
CA MET A 40 -20.74 11.67 13.61
C MET A 40 -21.34 11.40 12.24
N HIS A 41 -22.03 10.27 12.07
CA HIS A 41 -22.72 9.92 10.83
C HIS A 41 -23.72 11.02 10.45
N ASN A 42 -24.60 11.40 11.37
CA ASN A 42 -25.63 12.43 11.14
C ASN A 42 -25.00 13.81 10.87
N ALA A 43 -23.93 14.17 11.60
CA ALA A 43 -23.21 15.41 11.37
C ALA A 43 -22.57 15.45 9.96
N ILE A 44 -21.98 14.35 9.48
CA ILE A 44 -21.39 14.26 8.14
C ILE A 44 -22.47 14.40 7.07
N LEU A 45 -23.61 13.67 7.19
CA LEU A 45 -24.74 13.79 6.27
C LEU A 45 -25.26 15.24 6.19
N THR A 46 -25.25 15.96 7.32
CA THR A 46 -25.73 17.34 7.40
C THR A 46 -24.75 18.35 6.81
N LEU A 47 -23.46 18.14 7.07
CA LEU A 47 -22.41 19.12 6.73
C LEU A 47 -21.82 18.91 5.33
N HIS A 48 -21.79 17.69 4.83
CA HIS A 48 -21.23 17.40 3.51
C HIS A 48 -22.12 17.99 2.40
N GLN A 49 -21.50 18.65 1.42
CA GLN A 49 -22.18 19.18 0.25
C GLN A 49 -21.66 18.49 -1.01
N ARG A 50 -22.49 18.35 -2.00
CA ARG A 50 -22.11 17.77 -3.29
C ARG A 50 -21.01 18.59 -3.95
N LYS A 51 -19.93 17.93 -4.39
CA LYS A 51 -18.73 18.55 -4.98
C LYS A 51 -17.96 19.45 -4.00
N ASP A 52 -18.07 19.17 -2.71
CA ASP A 52 -17.31 19.86 -1.67
C ASP A 52 -15.82 19.60 -1.85
N SER A 53 -14.98 20.63 -1.78
CA SER A 53 -13.53 20.40 -1.66
C SER A 53 -13.16 20.02 -0.22
N TYR A 54 -12.05 19.29 -0.06
CA TYR A 54 -11.52 18.97 1.25
C TYR A 54 -11.36 20.22 2.14
N ALA A 55 -10.81 21.30 1.57
CA ALA A 55 -10.62 22.56 2.27
C ALA A 55 -11.96 23.19 2.70
N SER A 56 -12.98 23.18 1.80
CA SER A 56 -14.31 23.73 2.10
C SER A 56 -14.99 22.97 3.23
N PHE A 57 -14.99 21.64 3.18
CA PHE A 57 -15.58 20.81 4.21
C PHE A 57 -14.87 20.96 5.56
N ARG A 58 -13.52 20.91 5.58
CA ARG A 58 -12.69 21.11 6.75
C ARG A 58 -12.90 22.48 7.40
N ASN A 59 -12.93 23.56 6.59
CA ASN A 59 -13.16 24.90 7.07
C ASN A 59 -14.57 25.04 7.67
N ARG A 60 -15.59 24.43 7.07
CA ARG A 60 -16.95 24.42 7.63
C ARG A 60 -17.01 23.77 9.00
N ILE A 61 -16.33 22.63 9.20
CA ILE A 61 -16.26 21.97 10.51
C ILE A 61 -15.50 22.85 11.51
N ARG A 62 -14.36 23.41 11.14
CA ARG A 62 -13.55 24.30 12.01
C ARG A 62 -14.33 25.53 12.44
N ASP A 63 -14.95 26.20 11.48
CA ASP A 63 -15.69 27.45 11.73
C ASP A 63 -16.95 27.20 12.58
N LEU A 64 -17.63 26.06 12.36
CA LEU A 64 -18.75 25.64 13.19
C LEU A 64 -18.31 25.27 14.62
N THR A 65 -17.17 24.57 14.77
CA THR A 65 -16.59 24.25 16.07
C THR A 65 -16.31 25.53 16.85
N ARG A 66 -15.59 26.48 16.23
CA ARG A 66 -15.28 27.78 16.82
C ARG A 66 -16.55 28.55 17.18
N GLY A 67 -17.51 28.59 16.25
CA GLY A 67 -18.76 29.27 16.48
C GLY A 67 -19.57 28.73 17.67
N LEU A 68 -19.55 27.40 17.87
CA LEU A 68 -20.22 26.79 19.04
C LEU A 68 -19.47 26.99 20.34
N GLU A 69 -18.14 26.99 20.34
CA GLU A 69 -17.31 27.22 21.51
C GLU A 69 -17.38 28.69 21.99
N GLU A 70 -17.34 29.63 21.05
CA GLU A 70 -17.26 31.06 21.30
C GLU A 70 -18.62 31.78 21.13
N GLU A 71 -19.76 31.07 21.11
CA GLU A 71 -21.08 31.65 20.75
C GLU A 71 -21.44 32.90 21.54
N GLN A 72 -21.18 32.90 22.86
CA GLN A 72 -21.48 34.04 23.70
C GLN A 72 -20.56 35.24 23.44
N GLU A 73 -19.27 34.99 23.20
CA GLU A 73 -18.29 36.02 22.88
C GLU A 73 -18.58 36.66 21.52
N LEU A 74 -18.87 35.82 20.51
CA LEU A 74 -19.27 36.28 19.17
C LEU A 74 -20.53 37.16 19.21
N LYS A 75 -21.51 36.85 20.08
CA LYS A 75 -22.71 37.70 20.30
C LYS A 75 -22.36 39.04 20.94
N ARG A 76 -21.35 39.08 21.84
CA ARG A 76 -20.85 40.32 22.41
C ARG A 76 -20.09 41.16 21.39
N THR A 77 -19.18 40.53 20.62
CA THR A 77 -18.41 41.18 19.56
C THR A 77 -19.33 41.81 18.51
N LEU A 78 -20.38 41.07 18.08
CA LEU A 78 -21.35 41.60 17.12
C LEU A 78 -22.06 42.87 17.60
N LYS A 79 -22.27 42.99 18.92
CA LYS A 79 -22.93 44.18 19.54
C LYS A 79 -21.99 45.32 19.86
N ALA A 80 -20.76 45.03 20.31
CA ALA A 80 -19.88 45.98 20.97
C ALA A 80 -18.60 46.35 20.19
N SER A 81 -18.16 45.55 19.21
CA SER A 81 -16.96 45.89 18.45
C SER A 81 -17.21 47.05 17.50
N ASP A 82 -16.22 47.91 17.31
CA ASP A 82 -16.23 49.01 16.34
C ASP A 82 -15.59 48.59 15.00
N ASP A 83 -14.90 47.42 14.95
CA ASP A 83 -14.28 46.90 13.72
C ASP A 83 -15.32 46.19 12.83
N PRO A 84 -15.55 46.70 11.62
CA PRO A 84 -16.48 46.07 10.68
C PRO A 84 -16.09 44.63 10.31
N ARG A 85 -14.80 44.29 10.29
CA ARG A 85 -14.29 42.94 9.96
C ARG A 85 -14.63 41.95 11.07
N GLU A 86 -14.44 42.33 12.33
CA GLU A 86 -14.81 41.49 13.47
C GLU A 86 -16.31 41.25 13.54
N LYS A 87 -17.12 42.29 13.28
CA LYS A 87 -18.59 42.12 13.17
C LYS A 87 -19.00 41.18 12.06
N GLN A 88 -18.40 41.32 10.91
CA GLN A 88 -18.71 40.46 9.75
C GLN A 88 -18.35 39.00 10.03
N GLU A 89 -17.19 38.75 10.61
CA GLU A 89 -16.75 37.39 10.98
C GLU A 89 -17.65 36.79 12.08
N ALA A 90 -17.96 37.55 13.13
CA ALA A 90 -18.89 37.11 14.17
C ALA A 90 -20.29 36.80 13.59
N ALA A 91 -20.82 37.64 12.74
CA ALA A 91 -22.10 37.42 12.09
C ALA A 91 -22.08 36.14 11.23
N ARG A 92 -20.99 35.91 10.47
CA ARG A 92 -20.78 34.72 9.65
C ARG A 92 -20.77 33.44 10.47
N LEU A 93 -20.02 33.43 11.58
CA LEU A 93 -19.91 32.26 12.47
C LEU A 93 -21.24 32.00 13.19
N LEU A 94 -21.92 33.02 13.67
CA LEU A 94 -23.23 32.88 14.31
C LEU A 94 -24.31 32.38 13.36
N ALA A 95 -24.31 32.83 12.10
CA ALA A 95 -25.22 32.32 11.07
C ALA A 95 -24.97 30.83 10.78
N LEU A 96 -23.69 30.40 10.81
CA LEU A 96 -23.33 29.00 10.65
C LEU A 96 -23.81 28.14 11.84
N VAL A 97 -23.65 28.65 13.07
CA VAL A 97 -24.17 28.01 14.29
C VAL A 97 -25.67 27.87 14.22
N GLU A 98 -26.41 28.94 13.93
CA GLU A 98 -27.88 28.93 13.83
C GLU A 98 -28.38 27.90 12.83
N ARG A 99 -27.67 27.76 11.71
CA ARG A 99 -28.03 26.81 10.65
C ARG A 99 -27.85 25.35 11.04
N TYR A 100 -26.84 25.02 11.86
CA TYR A 100 -26.39 23.64 12.04
C TYR A 100 -26.43 23.10 13.46
N LYS A 101 -26.48 23.93 14.54
CA LYS A 101 -26.31 23.50 15.94
C LYS A 101 -27.23 22.35 16.35
N ASP A 102 -28.51 22.40 15.94
CA ASP A 102 -29.50 21.39 16.32
C ASP A 102 -29.34 20.05 15.57
N ARG A 103 -28.48 20.01 14.54
CA ARG A 103 -28.31 18.85 13.64
C ARG A 103 -26.94 18.16 13.78
N VAL A 104 -25.94 18.83 14.37
CA VAL A 104 -24.56 18.32 14.44
C VAL A 104 -24.18 17.79 15.82
N GLY A 105 -25.04 17.98 16.82
CA GLY A 105 -24.79 17.57 18.18
C GLY A 105 -23.72 18.42 18.90
N HIS A 106 -22.84 17.77 19.63
CA HIS A 106 -21.83 18.45 20.46
C HIS A 106 -20.54 18.77 19.69
N VAL A 107 -19.80 19.78 20.14
CA VAL A 107 -18.46 20.17 19.66
C VAL A 107 -17.52 18.96 19.60
N SER A 108 -17.58 18.05 20.56
CA SER A 108 -16.78 16.83 20.59
C SER A 108 -16.98 15.93 19.35
N THR A 109 -18.18 15.94 18.77
CA THR A 109 -18.48 15.22 17.53
C THR A 109 -17.71 15.80 16.34
N LEU A 110 -17.69 17.13 16.22
CA LEU A 110 -16.96 17.84 15.14
C LEU A 110 -15.45 17.67 15.28
N LEU A 111 -14.92 17.76 16.51
CA LEU A 111 -13.52 17.49 16.80
C LEU A 111 -13.12 16.04 16.48
N ALA A 112 -14.00 15.08 16.73
CA ALA A 112 -13.76 13.70 16.39
C ALA A 112 -13.73 13.46 14.87
N ILE A 113 -14.58 14.13 14.11
CA ILE A 113 -14.55 14.12 12.63
C ILE A 113 -13.25 14.75 12.12
N SER A 114 -12.88 15.94 12.64
CA SER A 114 -11.64 16.64 12.27
C SER A 114 -10.40 15.79 12.48
N ARG A 115 -10.29 15.09 13.60
CA ARG A 115 -9.15 14.19 13.89
C ARG A 115 -9.02 13.07 12.85
N ARG A 116 -10.13 12.48 12.40
CA ARG A 116 -10.14 11.44 11.37
C ARG A 116 -9.81 11.97 9.99
N LEU A 117 -10.34 13.16 9.66
CA LEU A 117 -9.98 13.84 8.41
C LEU A 117 -8.47 14.14 8.35
N ASN A 118 -7.92 14.70 9.43
CA ASN A 118 -6.49 14.99 9.50
C ASN A 118 -5.63 13.72 9.37
N ARG A 119 -6.08 12.59 9.94
CA ARG A 119 -5.38 11.31 9.76
C ARG A 119 -5.37 10.87 8.30
N LEU A 120 -6.51 10.96 7.59
CA LEU A 120 -6.60 10.64 6.16
C LEU A 120 -5.74 11.58 5.30
N GLU A 121 -5.71 12.88 5.64
CA GLU A 121 -4.90 13.87 4.95
C GLU A 121 -3.40 13.63 5.13
N ASN A 122 -2.96 13.38 6.37
CA ASN A 122 -1.55 13.11 6.68
C ASN A 122 -1.02 11.88 5.92
N GLU A 123 -1.87 10.90 5.68
CA GLU A 123 -1.57 9.72 4.87
C GLU A 123 -1.73 9.97 3.35
N ARG A 124 -2.01 11.21 2.95
CA ARG A 124 -2.17 11.63 1.55
C ARG A 124 -3.26 10.90 0.77
N ILE A 125 -4.32 10.44 1.44
CA ILE A 125 -5.45 9.76 0.77
C ILE A 125 -6.11 10.67 -0.26
N PHE A 126 -6.24 11.97 0.04
CA PHE A 126 -6.90 12.96 -0.83
C PHE A 126 -5.98 13.56 -1.90
N THR A 127 -4.90 12.87 -2.27
CA THR A 127 -4.00 13.26 -3.35
C THR A 127 -4.29 12.44 -4.60
N GLY A 128 -4.57 13.10 -5.72
CA GLY A 128 -4.85 12.43 -6.98
C GLY A 128 -6.31 11.97 -7.13
N ASN A 129 -6.52 11.04 -8.05
CA ASN A 129 -7.83 10.46 -8.38
C ASN A 129 -7.68 8.98 -8.73
N ILE A 130 -8.78 8.33 -9.09
CA ILE A 130 -8.82 6.90 -9.46
C ILE A 130 -8.91 6.68 -10.98
N GLU A 131 -8.85 7.73 -11.78
CA GLU A 131 -8.98 7.62 -13.24
C GLU A 131 -7.93 6.72 -13.89
N PRO A 132 -6.65 6.67 -13.44
CA PRO A 132 -5.69 5.72 -14.00
C PRO A 132 -6.10 4.25 -13.83
N ILE A 133 -6.79 3.92 -12.72
CA ILE A 133 -7.35 2.57 -12.49
C ILE A 133 -8.53 2.34 -13.42
N ARG A 134 -9.43 3.33 -13.53
CA ARG A 134 -10.61 3.27 -14.40
C ARG A 134 -10.21 3.05 -15.86
N GLU A 135 -9.31 3.88 -16.38
CA GLU A 135 -8.81 3.77 -17.75
C GLU A 135 -8.20 2.40 -18.05
N ALA A 136 -7.41 1.87 -17.11
CA ALA A 136 -6.80 0.57 -17.29
C ALA A 136 -7.87 -0.55 -17.34
N ILE A 137 -8.89 -0.51 -16.49
CA ILE A 137 -10.01 -1.46 -16.51
C ILE A 137 -10.80 -1.34 -17.83
N MET A 138 -11.13 -0.13 -18.26
CA MET A 138 -11.82 0.12 -19.52
C MET A 138 -11.04 -0.42 -20.72
N ASN A 139 -9.71 -0.34 -20.67
CA ASN A 139 -8.79 -0.86 -21.68
C ASN A 139 -8.42 -2.35 -21.47
N ARG A 140 -9.10 -3.07 -20.59
CA ARG A 140 -8.88 -4.49 -20.26
C ARG A 140 -7.43 -4.80 -19.86
N ARG A 141 -6.81 -3.91 -19.09
CA ARG A 141 -5.43 -4.05 -18.61
C ARG A 141 -5.43 -4.56 -17.16
N LEU A 142 -4.38 -5.27 -16.80
CA LEU A 142 -4.08 -5.57 -15.42
C LEU A 142 -3.59 -4.29 -14.72
N VAL A 143 -4.19 -3.96 -13.60
CA VAL A 143 -3.75 -2.85 -12.74
C VAL A 143 -3.20 -3.44 -11.46
N VAL A 144 -1.98 -3.06 -11.11
CA VAL A 144 -1.35 -3.39 -9.84
C VAL A 144 -1.20 -2.09 -9.04
N VAL A 145 -1.87 -1.99 -7.91
CA VAL A 145 -1.74 -0.86 -7.00
C VAL A 145 -0.85 -1.27 -5.84
N GLN A 146 0.25 -0.56 -5.65
CA GLN A 146 1.24 -0.82 -4.60
C GLN A 146 1.27 0.33 -3.60
N GLY A 147 1.49 0.03 -2.32
CA GLY A 147 1.58 1.05 -1.27
C GLY A 147 1.48 0.47 0.13
N PRO A 148 1.49 1.32 1.16
CA PRO A 148 1.28 0.90 2.54
C PRO A 148 -0.06 0.19 2.70
N VAL A 149 -0.09 -0.89 3.49
CA VAL A 149 -1.29 -1.74 3.66
C VAL A 149 -2.51 -0.93 4.08
N TRP A 150 -2.35 -0.02 5.04
CA TRP A 150 -3.44 0.82 5.51
C TRP A 150 -4.02 1.71 4.39
N PHE A 151 -3.15 2.33 3.58
CA PHE A 151 -3.59 3.12 2.43
C PHE A 151 -4.37 2.26 1.44
N LEU A 152 -3.85 1.07 1.12
CA LEU A 152 -4.51 0.14 0.20
C LEU A 152 -5.86 -0.34 0.74
N GLN A 153 -6.01 -0.55 2.05
CA GLN A 153 -7.31 -0.89 2.66
C GLN A 153 -8.35 0.21 2.43
N VAL A 154 -7.97 1.48 2.59
CA VAL A 154 -8.84 2.65 2.42
C VAL A 154 -9.17 2.88 0.95
N LEU A 155 -8.13 3.01 0.12
CA LEU A 155 -8.28 3.23 -1.32
C LEU A 155 -9.02 2.07 -1.99
N GLY A 156 -8.65 0.82 -1.67
CA GLY A 156 -9.29 -0.38 -2.20
C GLY A 156 -10.78 -0.45 -1.86
N ALA A 157 -11.14 -0.14 -0.61
CA ALA A 157 -12.55 -0.09 -0.21
C ALA A 157 -13.34 0.93 -1.03
N TYR A 158 -12.78 2.11 -1.26
CA TYR A 158 -13.41 3.16 -2.07
C TYR A 158 -13.54 2.76 -3.54
N VAL A 159 -12.44 2.36 -4.16
CA VAL A 159 -12.36 1.99 -5.58
C VAL A 159 -13.29 0.81 -5.90
N ILE A 160 -13.19 -0.26 -5.12
CA ILE A 160 -13.99 -1.48 -5.34
C ILE A 160 -15.48 -1.16 -5.22
N ARG A 161 -15.88 -0.38 -4.19
CA ARG A 161 -17.28 0.02 -3.99
C ARG A 161 -17.78 0.90 -5.13
N LYS A 162 -17.00 1.88 -5.58
CA LYS A 162 -17.36 2.78 -6.67
C LYS A 162 -17.54 2.01 -7.98
N PHE A 163 -16.59 1.18 -8.35
CA PHE A 163 -16.65 0.40 -9.60
C PHE A 163 -17.71 -0.72 -9.56
N TYR A 164 -17.93 -1.33 -8.39
CA TYR A 164 -19.03 -2.26 -8.24
C TYR A 164 -20.39 -1.58 -8.44
N ARG A 165 -20.59 -0.39 -7.88
CA ARG A 165 -21.81 0.43 -8.07
C ARG A 165 -22.00 0.78 -9.55
N GLU A 166 -20.97 1.28 -10.22
CA GLU A 166 -21.02 1.62 -11.65
C GLU A 166 -21.30 0.39 -12.53
N ARG A 167 -20.64 -0.74 -12.24
CA ARG A 167 -20.89 -1.99 -12.95
C ARG A 167 -22.32 -2.48 -12.78
N ARG A 168 -22.84 -2.40 -11.56
CA ARG A 168 -24.23 -2.76 -11.26
C ARG A 168 -25.22 -1.86 -12.02
N GLN A 169 -25.04 -0.54 -11.96
CA GLN A 169 -25.87 0.40 -12.69
C GLN A 169 -25.84 0.16 -14.20
N SER A 170 -24.66 -0.09 -14.76
CA SER A 170 -24.49 -0.42 -16.18
C SER A 170 -25.27 -1.66 -16.59
N GLN A 171 -25.33 -2.68 -15.73
CA GLN A 171 -26.03 -3.92 -16.02
C GLN A 171 -27.55 -3.80 -15.82
N ASP A 172 -27.99 -3.13 -14.75
CA ASP A 172 -29.40 -2.93 -14.46
C ASP A 172 -30.06 -2.06 -15.57
N ALA A 173 -29.40 -1.01 -16.02
CA ALA A 173 -29.86 -0.19 -17.15
C ALA A 173 -29.96 -0.98 -18.47
N GLY A 174 -29.01 -1.88 -18.72
CA GLY A 174 -29.07 -2.78 -19.89
C GLY A 174 -30.29 -3.73 -19.86
N GLN A 175 -30.84 -4.04 -18.70
CA GLN A 175 -32.04 -4.85 -18.54
C GLN A 175 -33.34 -4.03 -18.66
N THR A 176 -33.33 -2.77 -18.21
CA THR A 176 -34.50 -1.87 -18.22
C THR A 176 -34.64 -1.06 -19.51
N GLY A 177 -33.61 -1.10 -20.37
CA GLY A 177 -33.56 -0.29 -21.59
C GLY A 177 -33.23 1.20 -21.35
N GLU A 178 -32.79 1.54 -20.14
CA GLU A 178 -32.31 2.88 -19.79
C GLU A 178 -30.89 3.10 -20.29
N GLU A 179 -30.56 4.35 -20.65
CA GLU A 179 -29.19 4.73 -21.01
C GLU A 179 -28.34 4.92 -19.76
N ALA A 180 -27.36 4.05 -19.56
CA ALA A 180 -26.33 4.26 -18.55
C ALA A 180 -24.94 4.03 -19.15
N PRO A 181 -23.91 4.69 -18.63
CA PRO A 181 -22.52 4.45 -19.04
C PRO A 181 -22.15 2.96 -18.89
N LYS A 182 -21.59 2.39 -19.96
CA LYS A 182 -21.15 0.99 -19.94
C LYS A 182 -19.89 0.85 -19.07
N PHE A 183 -19.92 -0.06 -18.11
CA PHE A 183 -18.76 -0.43 -17.31
C PHE A 183 -18.47 -1.93 -17.46
N PRO A 184 -17.20 -2.36 -17.75
CA PRO A 184 -16.91 -3.76 -18.04
C PRO A 184 -16.97 -4.63 -16.77
N PRO A 185 -17.13 -5.97 -16.93
CA PRO A 185 -16.84 -6.92 -15.84
C PRO A 185 -15.39 -6.79 -15.41
N PHE A 186 -15.11 -7.02 -14.13
CA PHE A 186 -13.77 -6.96 -13.59
C PHE A 186 -13.51 -7.97 -12.47
N LEU A 187 -12.23 -8.17 -12.18
CA LEU A 187 -11.77 -9.07 -11.15
C LEU A 187 -10.89 -8.29 -10.17
N VAL A 188 -11.11 -8.50 -8.88
CA VAL A 188 -10.27 -7.97 -7.80
C VAL A 188 -9.41 -9.10 -7.27
N ALA A 189 -8.10 -8.92 -7.31
CA ALA A 189 -7.15 -9.81 -6.67
C ALA A 189 -6.43 -9.08 -5.52
N THR A 190 -6.30 -9.71 -4.38
CA THR A 190 -5.52 -9.18 -3.25
C THR A 190 -4.69 -10.26 -2.62
N ASP A 191 -3.45 -9.90 -2.30
CA ASP A 191 -2.59 -10.69 -1.42
C ASP A 191 -2.86 -10.31 0.04
N GLU A 192 -2.52 -11.21 0.96
CA GLU A 192 -2.77 -11.08 2.39
C GLU A 192 -4.21 -10.60 2.71
N ALA A 193 -5.18 -11.26 2.10
CA ALA A 193 -6.59 -10.87 2.12
C ALA A 193 -7.18 -10.70 3.52
N HIS A 194 -6.61 -11.35 4.54
CA HIS A 194 -7.00 -11.19 5.92
C HIS A 194 -6.77 -9.75 6.46
N ASN A 195 -5.91 -8.96 5.81
CA ASN A 195 -5.77 -7.54 6.14
C ASN A 195 -6.96 -6.70 5.63
N PHE A 196 -7.59 -7.12 4.54
CA PHE A 196 -8.72 -6.40 3.93
C PHE A 196 -10.08 -6.85 4.45
N ALA A 197 -10.18 -8.09 4.84
CA ALA A 197 -11.39 -8.69 5.41
C ALA A 197 -11.05 -9.61 6.59
N PRO A 198 -10.60 -9.06 7.72
CA PRO A 198 -10.29 -9.84 8.91
C PRO A 198 -11.57 -10.46 9.51
N ARG A 199 -11.43 -11.64 10.11
CA ARG A 199 -12.50 -12.37 10.82
C ARG A 199 -13.04 -11.58 12.01
N SER A 200 -12.14 -11.02 12.83
CA SER A 200 -12.54 -10.23 14.00
C SER A 200 -13.27 -8.94 13.60
N PRO A 201 -14.48 -8.71 14.11
CA PRO A 201 -15.24 -7.47 13.88
C PRO A 201 -14.55 -6.24 14.51
N GLU A 202 -13.72 -6.42 15.53
CA GLU A 202 -13.04 -5.37 16.25
C GLU A 202 -11.92 -4.72 15.43
N ILE A 203 -11.37 -5.46 14.44
CA ILE A 203 -10.34 -4.94 13.55
C ILE A 203 -11.02 -4.06 12.48
N PRO A 204 -10.67 -2.76 12.41
CA PRO A 204 -11.19 -1.88 11.37
C PRO A 204 -10.81 -2.37 9.98
N ALA A 205 -11.80 -2.65 9.14
CA ALA A 205 -11.57 -3.15 7.79
C ALA A 205 -12.58 -2.51 6.82
N PRO A 206 -12.24 -1.37 6.23
CA PRO A 206 -13.13 -0.62 5.34
C PRO A 206 -13.64 -1.44 4.15
N ALA A 207 -12.82 -2.37 3.64
CA ALA A 207 -13.15 -3.21 2.49
C ALA A 207 -14.03 -4.42 2.84
N ARG A 208 -14.13 -4.84 4.12
CA ARG A 208 -14.84 -6.07 4.51
C ARG A 208 -16.26 -6.14 3.95
N SER A 209 -17.04 -5.07 4.09
CA SER A 209 -18.45 -5.07 3.66
C SER A 209 -18.60 -5.23 2.16
N ILE A 210 -17.80 -4.52 1.37
CA ILE A 210 -17.89 -4.62 -0.09
C ILE A 210 -17.35 -5.96 -0.60
N LEU A 211 -16.31 -6.52 0.02
CA LEU A 211 -15.81 -7.85 -0.33
C LEU A 211 -16.83 -8.94 0.00
N ARG A 212 -17.55 -8.85 1.14
CA ARG A 212 -18.68 -9.75 1.44
C ARG A 212 -19.76 -9.65 0.37
N THR A 213 -20.18 -8.43 0.01
CA THR A 213 -21.20 -8.22 -1.03
C THR A 213 -20.78 -8.85 -2.36
N ILE A 214 -19.53 -8.65 -2.79
CA ILE A 214 -19.05 -9.24 -4.05
C ILE A 214 -18.95 -10.77 -3.94
N ALA A 215 -18.52 -11.33 -2.81
CA ALA A 215 -18.47 -12.77 -2.61
C ALA A 215 -19.85 -13.41 -2.75
N GLN A 216 -20.90 -12.76 -2.23
CA GLN A 216 -22.28 -13.25 -2.23
C GLN A 216 -23.00 -13.06 -3.58
N GLU A 217 -22.87 -11.91 -4.21
CA GLU A 217 -23.68 -11.56 -5.38
C GLU A 217 -22.88 -11.06 -6.61
N GLY A 218 -21.56 -10.88 -6.49
CA GLY A 218 -20.73 -10.30 -7.54
C GLY A 218 -20.83 -11.03 -8.88
N ARG A 219 -21.03 -12.35 -8.85
CA ARG A 219 -21.21 -13.18 -10.05
C ARG A 219 -22.36 -12.68 -10.94
N LYS A 220 -23.44 -12.18 -10.36
CA LYS A 220 -24.60 -11.63 -11.10
C LYS A 220 -24.20 -10.45 -11.97
N TYR A 221 -23.23 -9.68 -11.51
CA TYR A 221 -22.76 -8.46 -12.16
C TYR A 221 -21.42 -8.65 -12.90
N GLY A 222 -20.88 -9.87 -12.94
CA GLY A 222 -19.59 -10.15 -13.55
C GLY A 222 -18.40 -9.56 -12.80
N VAL A 223 -18.51 -9.48 -11.46
CA VAL A 223 -17.44 -9.04 -10.57
C VAL A 223 -16.97 -10.23 -9.74
N PHE A 224 -15.67 -10.51 -9.77
CA PHE A 224 -15.09 -11.69 -9.16
C PHE A 224 -13.95 -11.35 -8.21
N LEU A 225 -13.67 -12.27 -7.25
CA LEU A 225 -12.59 -12.14 -6.26
C LEU A 225 -11.56 -13.25 -6.43
N ILE A 226 -10.28 -12.90 -6.31
CA ILE A 226 -9.18 -13.82 -6.02
C ILE A 226 -8.51 -13.32 -4.74
N LEU A 227 -8.63 -14.09 -3.67
CA LEU A 227 -8.09 -13.75 -2.36
C LEU A 227 -6.97 -14.72 -2.00
N ALA A 228 -5.75 -14.22 -1.89
CA ALA A 228 -4.61 -14.97 -1.39
C ALA A 228 -4.36 -14.62 0.07
N THR A 229 -4.04 -15.63 0.89
CA THR A 229 -3.70 -15.43 2.30
C THR A 229 -2.84 -16.57 2.82
N GLN A 230 -1.89 -16.26 3.70
CA GLN A 230 -1.15 -17.24 4.48
C GLN A 230 -1.88 -17.62 5.78
N ARG A 231 -2.96 -16.92 6.12
CA ARG A 231 -3.67 -17.03 7.38
C ARG A 231 -5.19 -17.17 7.18
N PRO A 232 -5.67 -18.30 6.59
CA PRO A 232 -7.10 -18.48 6.34
C PRO A 232 -7.96 -18.39 7.61
N ALA A 233 -7.46 -18.79 8.79
CA ALA A 233 -8.18 -18.64 10.05
C ALA A 233 -8.43 -17.18 10.47
N LEU A 234 -7.74 -16.22 9.89
CA LEU A 234 -7.95 -14.80 10.14
C LEU A 234 -8.86 -14.13 9.09
N LEU A 235 -9.22 -14.83 8.03
CA LEU A 235 -10.12 -14.31 6.98
C LEU A 235 -11.59 -14.43 7.42
N ASP A 236 -12.39 -13.51 6.97
CA ASP A 236 -13.83 -13.44 7.23
C ASP A 236 -14.58 -14.72 6.80
N ASP A 237 -15.32 -15.33 7.72
CA ASP A 237 -15.99 -16.62 7.50
C ASP A 237 -17.06 -16.53 6.40
N THR A 238 -17.79 -15.40 6.33
CA THR A 238 -18.81 -15.22 5.29
C THR A 238 -18.19 -15.21 3.90
N ILE A 239 -17.03 -14.58 3.75
CA ILE A 239 -16.30 -14.55 2.49
C ILE A 239 -15.77 -15.94 2.17
N THR A 240 -15.12 -16.61 3.13
CA THR A 240 -14.51 -17.93 2.93
C THR A 240 -15.55 -18.96 2.49
N ALA A 241 -16.72 -18.95 3.10
CA ALA A 241 -17.84 -19.84 2.75
C ALA A 241 -18.43 -19.59 1.34
N GLN A 242 -18.34 -18.34 0.83
CA GLN A 242 -18.87 -17.99 -0.50
C GLN A 242 -17.87 -18.22 -1.64
N LEU A 243 -16.60 -18.45 -1.33
CA LEU A 243 -15.57 -18.73 -2.35
C LEU A 243 -15.67 -20.19 -2.81
N ASN A 244 -16.19 -20.39 -4.02
CA ASN A 244 -16.46 -21.72 -4.59
C ASN A 244 -15.23 -22.54 -4.97
N THR A 245 -14.09 -21.90 -5.17
CA THR A 245 -12.83 -22.59 -5.54
C THR A 245 -11.75 -22.19 -4.56
N LYS A 246 -11.12 -23.17 -3.95
CA LYS A 246 -10.03 -23.02 -3.01
C LYS A 246 -8.78 -23.73 -3.52
N LEU A 247 -7.67 -23.01 -3.58
CA LEU A 247 -6.34 -23.52 -3.91
C LEU A 247 -5.54 -23.58 -2.61
N ILE A 248 -5.21 -24.77 -2.17
CA ILE A 248 -4.62 -25.02 -0.84
C ILE A 248 -3.17 -25.46 -1.05
N PHE A 249 -2.26 -24.63 -0.61
CA PHE A 249 -0.83 -24.88 -0.62
C PHE A 249 -0.35 -25.35 0.76
N ARG A 250 0.98 -25.50 0.93
CA ARG A 250 1.57 -25.86 2.21
C ARG A 250 1.09 -24.96 3.33
N THR A 251 0.44 -25.55 4.32
CA THR A 251 -0.08 -24.89 5.52
C THR A 251 0.36 -25.68 6.74
N VAL A 252 0.88 -25.00 7.76
CA VAL A 252 1.53 -25.66 8.92
C VAL A 252 0.75 -25.42 10.22
N ARG A 253 0.10 -24.25 10.36
CA ARG A 253 -0.54 -23.85 11.61
C ARG A 253 -1.86 -24.61 11.83
N SER A 254 -2.05 -25.14 13.04
CA SER A 254 -3.24 -25.95 13.39
C SER A 254 -4.56 -25.22 13.17
N SER A 255 -4.66 -23.94 13.57
CA SER A 255 -5.88 -23.14 13.35
C SER A 255 -6.24 -22.96 11.88
N ASP A 256 -5.23 -22.82 11.01
CA ASP A 256 -5.43 -22.67 9.58
C ASP A 256 -5.78 -24.03 8.93
N LEU A 257 -5.22 -25.12 9.41
CA LEU A 257 -5.56 -26.48 8.98
C LEU A 257 -7.00 -26.85 9.36
N GLU A 258 -7.48 -26.39 10.51
CA GLU A 258 -8.86 -26.61 10.95
C GLU A 258 -9.86 -25.91 10.03
N VAL A 259 -9.65 -24.64 9.72
CA VAL A 259 -10.47 -23.90 8.76
C VAL A 259 -10.46 -24.56 7.38
N ILE A 260 -9.30 -25.01 6.88
CA ILE A 260 -9.21 -25.71 5.60
C ILE A 260 -10.04 -27.01 5.63
N ARG A 261 -9.99 -27.76 6.72
CA ARG A 261 -10.80 -28.98 6.88
C ARG A 261 -12.29 -28.70 6.89
N GLU A 262 -12.72 -27.63 7.56
CA GLU A 262 -14.13 -27.25 7.66
C GLU A 262 -14.69 -26.73 6.32
N GLU A 263 -13.86 -26.07 5.55
CA GLU A 263 -14.23 -25.41 4.29
C GLU A 263 -14.00 -26.25 3.04
N THR A 264 -13.52 -27.48 3.18
CA THR A 264 -13.23 -28.40 2.08
C THR A 264 -13.63 -29.84 2.44
N ASP A 265 -13.63 -30.72 1.45
CA ASP A 265 -13.87 -32.16 1.60
C ASP A 265 -12.55 -32.94 1.84
N LEU A 266 -11.47 -32.29 2.25
CA LEU A 266 -10.20 -32.97 2.57
C LEU A 266 -10.39 -33.90 3.78
N GLY A 267 -10.04 -35.15 3.60
CA GLY A 267 -10.01 -36.14 4.67
C GLY A 267 -8.86 -35.91 5.67
N PRO A 268 -8.91 -36.61 6.82
CA PRO A 268 -7.85 -36.44 7.84
C PRO A 268 -6.42 -36.72 7.32
N GLU A 269 -6.28 -37.66 6.40
CA GLU A 269 -4.97 -38.02 5.81
C GLU A 269 -4.44 -36.95 4.89
N GLU A 270 -5.29 -36.34 4.06
CA GLU A 270 -4.89 -35.21 3.20
C GLU A 270 -4.51 -33.98 4.03
N VAL A 271 -5.28 -33.66 5.06
CA VAL A 271 -4.96 -32.54 5.99
C VAL A 271 -3.62 -32.76 6.68
N ARG A 272 -3.29 -33.98 7.10
CA ARG A 272 -1.98 -34.32 7.67
C ARG A 272 -0.82 -34.12 6.68
N ARG A 273 -1.05 -34.19 5.38
CA ARG A 273 -0.05 -33.97 4.35
C ARG A 273 0.21 -32.50 4.04
N LEU A 274 -0.71 -31.60 4.37
CA LEU A 274 -0.57 -30.17 4.06
C LEU A 274 0.73 -29.54 4.57
N PRO A 275 1.22 -29.81 5.80
CA PRO A 275 2.49 -29.26 6.29
C PRO A 275 3.72 -29.72 5.51
N TYR A 276 3.63 -30.82 4.79
CA TYR A 276 4.72 -31.47 4.07
C TYR A 276 4.67 -31.27 2.57
N LEU A 277 3.69 -30.51 2.06
CA LEU A 277 3.63 -30.18 0.63
C LEU A 277 4.90 -29.42 0.21
N THR A 278 5.48 -29.89 -0.90
CA THR A 278 6.60 -29.18 -1.53
C THR A 278 6.11 -28.08 -2.46
N SER A 279 7.00 -27.15 -2.79
CA SER A 279 6.68 -26.02 -3.69
C SER A 279 6.06 -26.50 -5.01
N GLY A 280 4.98 -25.85 -5.42
CA GLY A 280 4.24 -26.17 -6.64
C GLY A 280 3.20 -27.28 -6.48
N ASN A 281 3.16 -28.01 -5.38
CA ASN A 281 2.07 -28.95 -5.10
C ASN A 281 0.95 -28.25 -4.34
N ALA A 282 -0.29 -28.56 -4.69
CA ALA A 282 -1.48 -27.99 -4.08
C ALA A 282 -2.66 -28.97 -4.13
N PHE A 283 -3.65 -28.69 -3.29
CA PHE A 283 -5.00 -29.25 -3.46
C PHE A 283 -5.94 -28.20 -4.04
N VAL A 284 -6.84 -28.61 -4.91
CA VAL A 284 -7.88 -27.76 -5.50
C VAL A 284 -9.22 -28.32 -5.07
N SER A 285 -9.93 -27.59 -4.23
CA SER A 285 -11.33 -27.84 -3.90
C SER A 285 -12.21 -26.92 -4.72
N SER A 286 -13.16 -27.48 -5.46
CA SER A 286 -14.06 -26.70 -6.30
C SER A 286 -15.43 -27.38 -6.40
N ALA A 287 -16.47 -26.58 -6.20
CA ALA A 287 -17.84 -27.03 -6.38
C ALA A 287 -18.13 -27.62 -7.79
N THR A 288 -17.36 -27.19 -8.80
CA THR A 288 -17.50 -27.68 -10.18
C THR A 288 -17.01 -29.13 -10.34
N HIS A 289 -16.00 -29.53 -9.57
CA HIS A 289 -15.42 -30.88 -9.66
C HIS A 289 -16.04 -31.86 -8.67
N GLY A 290 -16.84 -31.37 -7.70
CA GLY A 290 -17.51 -32.19 -6.70
C GLY A 290 -16.60 -32.91 -5.70
N ARG A 291 -15.28 -32.75 -5.83
CA ARG A 291 -14.27 -33.30 -4.91
C ARG A 291 -12.96 -32.50 -4.97
N THR A 292 -12.18 -32.56 -3.90
CA THR A 292 -10.82 -31.99 -3.88
C THR A 292 -9.84 -32.91 -4.60
N ILE A 293 -8.99 -32.32 -5.44
CA ILE A 293 -7.98 -33.03 -6.23
C ILE A 293 -6.58 -32.51 -5.93
N ALA A 294 -5.60 -33.41 -5.87
CA ALA A 294 -4.19 -33.01 -5.80
C ALA A 294 -3.69 -32.60 -7.18
N VAL A 295 -2.99 -31.47 -7.24
CA VAL A 295 -2.49 -30.89 -8.49
C VAL A 295 -1.04 -30.43 -8.34
N ARG A 296 -0.34 -30.38 -9.45
CA ARG A 296 0.95 -29.71 -9.55
C ARG A 296 0.81 -28.43 -10.38
N ILE A 297 1.10 -27.31 -9.75
CA ILE A 297 1.05 -26.00 -10.39
C ILE A 297 2.33 -25.81 -11.22
N ARG A 298 2.18 -25.39 -12.46
CA ARG A 298 3.32 -25.05 -13.31
C ARG A 298 4.11 -23.87 -12.77
N ALA A 299 5.37 -23.75 -13.13
CA ALA A 299 6.18 -22.58 -12.83
C ALA A 299 5.54 -21.29 -13.40
N ALA A 300 5.69 -20.19 -12.68
CA ALA A 300 5.26 -18.87 -13.14
C ALA A 300 6.03 -18.49 -14.41
N LYS A 301 5.34 -17.82 -15.35
CA LYS A 301 5.97 -17.25 -16.55
C LYS A 301 6.54 -15.85 -16.30
N THR A 302 6.35 -15.32 -15.13
CA THR A 302 6.84 -14.00 -14.69
C THR A 302 8.09 -14.19 -13.84
N VAL A 303 9.03 -13.25 -13.94
CA VAL A 303 10.20 -13.18 -13.08
C VAL A 303 9.80 -12.42 -11.81
N SER A 304 10.17 -12.96 -10.64
CA SER A 304 9.97 -12.26 -9.37
C SER A 304 10.95 -11.08 -9.28
N PRO A 305 10.49 -9.87 -8.91
CA PRO A 305 11.39 -8.75 -8.65
C PRO A 305 12.31 -9.01 -7.45
N HIS A 306 11.95 -9.94 -6.57
CA HIS A 306 12.74 -10.36 -5.41
C HIS A 306 13.55 -11.64 -5.68
N SER A 307 13.98 -11.87 -6.92
CA SER A 307 14.76 -13.04 -7.29
C SER A 307 16.23 -12.96 -6.85
N ARG A 308 16.76 -11.76 -6.57
CA ARG A 308 18.10 -11.60 -5.99
C ARG A 308 18.08 -11.98 -4.51
N HIS A 309 19.04 -12.79 -4.12
CA HIS A 309 19.23 -13.11 -2.72
C HIS A 309 19.76 -11.86 -1.99
N PRO A 310 19.21 -11.46 -0.84
CA PRO A 310 19.64 -10.23 -0.14
C PRO A 310 21.16 -10.18 0.16
N PHE A 311 21.78 -11.34 0.43
CA PHE A 311 23.23 -11.40 0.63
C PHE A 311 24.04 -11.24 -0.67
N ALA A 312 23.47 -11.56 -1.83
CA ALA A 312 24.13 -11.25 -3.11
C ALA A 312 24.07 -9.75 -3.41
N GLU A 313 22.97 -9.09 -3.10
CA GLU A 313 22.83 -7.65 -3.16
C GLU A 313 23.82 -6.96 -2.21
N LEU A 314 23.95 -7.46 -0.98
CA LEU A 314 24.92 -6.94 -0.01
C LEU A 314 26.36 -7.07 -0.50
N ALA A 315 26.72 -8.18 -1.11
CA ALA A 315 28.07 -8.43 -1.62
C ALA A 315 28.39 -7.60 -2.87
N GLU A 316 27.39 -7.32 -3.73
CA GLU A 316 27.60 -6.58 -4.98
C GLU A 316 27.49 -5.05 -4.83
N ASP A 317 26.48 -4.58 -4.05
CA ASP A 317 26.13 -3.16 -3.99
C ASP A 317 26.67 -2.45 -2.72
N PHE A 318 27.02 -3.21 -1.68
CA PHE A 318 27.45 -2.71 -0.37
C PHE A 318 28.85 -3.19 0.02
N VAL A 319 29.75 -3.34 -0.96
CA VAL A 319 31.16 -3.66 -0.69
C VAL A 319 31.77 -2.53 0.15
N PRO A 320 32.44 -2.82 1.28
CA PRO A 320 33.13 -1.81 2.07
C PRO A 320 34.13 -1.02 1.21
N GLU A 321 34.23 0.27 1.45
CA GLU A 321 35.12 1.16 0.67
C GLU A 321 36.58 0.70 0.69
N GLU A 322 37.03 0.14 1.80
CA GLU A 322 38.36 -0.39 1.97
C GLU A 322 38.61 -1.65 1.09
N GLU A 323 37.62 -2.54 1.04
CA GLU A 323 37.68 -3.74 0.19
C GLU A 323 37.68 -3.36 -1.30
N ARG A 324 36.88 -2.35 -1.66
CA ARG A 324 36.85 -1.83 -3.02
C ARG A 324 38.17 -1.15 -3.41
N LEU A 325 38.80 -0.45 -2.46
CA LEU A 325 40.15 0.11 -2.69
C LEU A 325 41.18 -1.01 -2.88
N ARG A 326 41.14 -2.08 -2.08
CA ARG A 326 42.00 -3.27 -2.21
C ARG A 326 41.88 -3.91 -3.60
N GLU A 327 40.65 -4.17 -4.05
CA GLU A 327 40.41 -4.76 -5.38
C GLU A 327 40.98 -3.90 -6.51
N LEU A 328 40.79 -2.58 -6.43
CA LEU A 328 41.31 -1.65 -7.41
C LEU A 328 42.84 -1.62 -7.39
N LEU A 329 43.44 -1.55 -6.22
CA LEU A 329 44.90 -1.54 -6.12
C LEU A 329 45.55 -2.78 -6.75
N LEU A 330 44.93 -3.96 -6.58
CA LEU A 330 45.38 -5.20 -7.21
C LEU A 330 45.33 -5.16 -8.76
N GLN A 331 44.42 -4.37 -9.33
CA GLN A 331 44.32 -4.19 -10.79
C GLN A 331 45.40 -3.20 -11.34
N TYR A 332 45.82 -2.24 -10.51
CA TYR A 332 46.80 -1.23 -10.89
C TYR A 332 48.28 -1.62 -10.62
N LEU A 333 48.49 -2.81 -10.04
CA LEU A 333 49.88 -3.30 -9.84
C LEU A 333 50.63 -3.48 -11.16
N PRO A 334 51.94 -3.12 -11.24
CA PRO A 334 52.83 -2.70 -10.15
C PRO A 334 52.68 -1.22 -9.77
N LEU A 335 52.61 -0.94 -8.49
CA LEU A 335 52.52 0.40 -7.91
C LEU A 335 53.76 0.72 -7.06
N GLY A 336 54.18 1.95 -7.07
CA GLY A 336 55.34 2.37 -6.27
C GLY A 336 55.50 3.88 -6.21
N ASP A 337 56.47 4.34 -5.45
CA ASP A 337 56.76 5.76 -5.21
C ASP A 337 56.90 6.57 -6.51
N PHE A 338 57.25 5.93 -7.60
CA PHE A 338 57.46 6.56 -8.90
C PHE A 338 56.19 6.73 -9.75
N ASN A 339 55.07 6.07 -9.41
CA ASN A 339 53.83 6.14 -10.23
C ASN A 339 52.55 6.32 -9.41
N PHE A 340 52.59 6.47 -8.09
CA PHE A 340 51.39 6.73 -7.27
C PHE A 340 50.63 7.96 -7.77
N ASP A 341 51.28 9.04 -8.09
CA ASP A 341 50.65 10.29 -8.55
C ASP A 341 49.88 10.08 -9.86
N VAL A 342 50.38 9.23 -10.74
CA VAL A 342 49.75 8.93 -12.03
C VAL A 342 48.45 8.19 -11.85
N HIS A 343 48.41 7.23 -10.92
CA HIS A 343 47.24 6.38 -10.67
C HIS A 343 46.27 6.97 -9.65
N LEU A 344 46.70 7.92 -8.81
CA LEU A 344 45.90 8.55 -7.78
C LEU A 344 44.60 9.18 -8.31
N SER A 345 44.71 9.91 -9.41
CA SER A 345 43.55 10.57 -10.04
C SER A 345 42.54 9.56 -10.59
N ALA A 346 43.00 8.46 -11.16
CA ALA A 346 42.15 7.39 -11.67
C ALA A 346 41.44 6.66 -10.53
N LEU A 347 42.17 6.31 -9.46
CA LEU A 347 41.61 5.69 -8.26
C LEU A 347 40.56 6.56 -7.59
N GLN A 348 40.82 7.88 -7.46
CA GLN A 348 39.85 8.81 -6.88
C GLN A 348 38.59 8.95 -7.74
N GLN A 349 38.70 8.88 -9.06
CA GLN A 349 37.56 8.93 -9.97
C GLN A 349 36.69 7.67 -9.88
N GLU A 350 37.32 6.48 -9.82
CA GLU A 350 36.61 5.21 -9.72
C GLU A 350 35.94 5.03 -8.35
N LEU A 351 36.59 5.45 -7.27
CA LEU A 351 36.08 5.40 -5.91
C LEU A 351 35.09 6.54 -5.59
N LYS A 352 35.03 7.58 -6.45
CA LYS A 352 34.26 8.82 -6.26
C LYS A 352 34.51 9.51 -4.92
N ARG A 353 35.71 9.37 -4.38
CA ARG A 353 36.18 10.02 -3.15
C ARG A 353 37.66 10.36 -3.21
N ARG A 354 38.11 11.22 -2.28
CA ARG A 354 39.53 11.48 -2.10
C ARG A 354 40.19 10.26 -1.43
N VAL A 355 41.30 9.84 -2.01
CA VAL A 355 42.20 8.82 -1.47
C VAL A 355 43.58 9.46 -1.35
N THR A 356 44.27 9.18 -0.26
CA THR A 356 45.64 9.69 -0.03
C THR A 356 46.69 8.61 -0.31
N ILE A 357 47.93 9.04 -0.59
CA ILE A 357 49.04 8.09 -0.78
C ILE A 357 49.28 7.26 0.47
N ASP A 358 49.11 7.86 1.66
CA ASP A 358 49.26 7.15 2.94
C ASP A 358 48.20 6.04 3.10
N GLU A 359 46.97 6.28 2.62
CA GLU A 359 45.89 5.27 2.63
C GLU A 359 46.22 4.11 1.66
N ILE A 360 46.67 4.45 0.45
CA ILE A 360 47.11 3.47 -0.55
C ILE A 360 48.24 2.62 0.00
N THR A 361 49.27 3.25 0.60
CA THR A 361 50.44 2.59 1.15
C THR A 361 50.04 1.65 2.28
N ARG A 362 49.14 2.09 3.18
CA ARG A 362 48.63 1.23 4.26
C ARG A 362 47.98 -0.03 3.73
N VAL A 363 47.04 0.10 2.79
CA VAL A 363 46.36 -1.04 2.18
C VAL A 363 47.29 -1.97 1.43
N LEU A 364 48.35 -1.42 0.77
CA LEU A 364 49.39 -2.24 0.11
C LEU A 364 50.27 -2.99 1.15
N GLU A 365 50.58 -2.36 2.26
CA GLU A 365 51.31 -3.07 3.37
C GLU A 365 50.47 -4.21 3.98
N ASP A 366 49.19 -3.99 4.18
CA ASP A 366 48.27 -5.04 4.63
C ASP A 366 48.24 -6.21 3.63
N LEU A 367 48.19 -5.92 2.33
CA LEU A 367 48.26 -6.92 1.25
C LEU A 367 49.62 -7.67 1.21
N VAL A 368 50.71 -7.01 1.62
CA VAL A 368 52.04 -7.64 1.75
C VAL A 368 52.03 -8.60 2.97
N GLU A 369 51.48 -8.18 4.11
CA GLU A 369 51.37 -9.04 5.30
C GLU A 369 50.52 -10.27 5.02
N GLU A 370 49.48 -10.15 4.19
CA GLU A 370 48.62 -11.27 3.75
C GLU A 370 49.30 -12.17 2.69
N GLY A 371 50.44 -11.75 2.13
CA GLY A 371 51.17 -12.52 1.10
C GLY A 371 50.54 -12.44 -0.30
N VAL A 372 49.64 -11.48 -0.54
CA VAL A 372 49.00 -11.24 -1.84
C VAL A 372 49.84 -10.38 -2.73
N VAL A 373 50.62 -9.45 -2.13
CA VAL A 373 51.47 -8.50 -2.80
C VAL A 373 52.93 -8.67 -2.25
N GLU A 374 53.90 -8.51 -3.10
CA GLU A 374 55.32 -8.47 -2.73
C GLU A 374 55.84 -7.05 -2.76
N LYS A 375 56.57 -6.65 -1.72
CA LYS A 375 57.27 -5.35 -1.63
C LYS A 375 58.71 -5.53 -2.03
N LYS A 376 59.16 -4.75 -3.00
CA LYS A 376 60.53 -4.80 -3.51
C LYS A 376 61.18 -3.42 -3.38
N GLU A 377 62.33 -3.35 -2.74
CA GLU A 377 63.16 -2.17 -2.68
C GLU A 377 63.85 -1.94 -4.04
N MET A 378 63.72 -0.79 -4.56
CA MET A 378 64.31 -0.33 -5.82
C MET A 378 65.27 0.83 -5.57
N VAL A 379 66.07 1.18 -6.56
CA VAL A 379 67.06 2.31 -6.45
C VAL A 379 66.36 3.66 -6.19
N LEU A 380 65.10 3.80 -6.59
CA LEU A 380 64.32 5.04 -6.51
C LEU A 380 63.07 4.92 -5.61
N GLY A 381 63.09 4.02 -4.60
CA GLY A 381 61.97 3.84 -3.66
C GLY A 381 61.45 2.42 -3.62
N VAL A 382 60.18 2.28 -3.25
CA VAL A 382 59.51 0.98 -3.08
C VAL A 382 58.56 0.69 -4.23
N GLU A 383 58.54 -0.57 -4.68
CA GLU A 383 57.54 -1.06 -5.66
C GLU A 383 56.79 -2.25 -5.09
N TYR A 384 55.48 -2.22 -5.24
CA TYR A 384 54.56 -3.29 -4.89
C TYR A 384 54.15 -4.07 -6.15
N ARG A 385 54.29 -5.38 -6.12
CA ARG A 385 53.94 -6.28 -7.24
C ARG A 385 53.04 -7.39 -6.75
N LYS A 386 52.26 -7.97 -7.66
CA LYS A 386 51.48 -9.15 -7.35
C LYS A 386 52.45 -10.30 -6.98
N ALA A 387 52.21 -10.97 -5.81
CA ALA A 387 53.00 -12.13 -5.40
C ALA A 387 52.85 -13.22 -6.48
N GLY A 388 54.01 -13.72 -6.96
CA GLY A 388 54.03 -14.81 -7.92
C GLY A 388 53.57 -16.10 -7.24
N ASN A 389 52.64 -16.85 -7.88
CA ASN A 389 52.39 -18.21 -7.47
C ASN A 389 53.69 -19.02 -7.64
N GLY A 390 54.35 -19.31 -6.50
CA GLY A 390 55.48 -20.22 -6.46
C GLY A 390 55.07 -21.64 -6.80
#